data_9d1ae39a0ab4683a15c82b34bdef84f8
#
_entry.id   9d1ae39a0ab4683a15c82b34bdef84f8
#
_cell.length_a   1.000
_cell.length_b   1.000
_cell.length_c   1.000
_cell.angle_alpha   90.00
_cell.angle_beta   90.00
_cell.angle_gamma   90.00
#
_symmetry.space_group_name_H-M   'P 1'
#
loop_
_entity.id
_entity.type
_entity.pdbx_description
1 polymer ?
#
loop_
_entity_poly.entity_id
_entity_poly.type
_entity_poly.pdbx_seq_one_letter_code
_entity_poly.pdbx_strand_id
1 'polypeptide(L)'
;PGTLAAFNLDYDKVKNFNKKIVYVSISGYGQNGPLRGKAAFAPTVHAECGTAFAKFKHENIKLTDHESMQSDFSHADVYSGLEAAISCLAALNNAQKSGIGQHVDISLAATMVAVNERAHAELSGSTDHDDEPFALSAPISPYLRLNSGEIVVIAASPILSFVFFRYARMMRRLDLIDNPKYKTAKLRRKNYK
;
A
#
# COMPACT_ATOMS: atom_id res chain seq x y z
N PRO A 1 -5.56 20.94 -9.91
CA PRO A 1 -6.98 21.32 -10.11
C PRO A 1 -7.14 22.71 -10.71
N GLY A 2 -8.17 22.90 -11.54
CA GLY A 2 -8.48 24.22 -12.12
C GLY A 2 -7.78 24.55 -13.44
N THR A 3 -6.73 23.85 -13.83
CA THR A 3 -5.99 24.14 -15.07
C THR A 3 -6.89 24.08 -16.32
N LEU A 4 -7.68 23.03 -16.46
CA LEU A 4 -8.58 22.88 -17.60
C LEU A 4 -9.76 23.85 -17.53
N ALA A 5 -10.21 24.25 -16.34
CA ALA A 5 -11.24 25.27 -16.16
C ALA A 5 -10.81 26.62 -16.73
N ALA A 6 -9.52 26.97 -16.63
CA ALA A 6 -8.99 28.21 -17.23
C ALA A 6 -9.09 28.21 -18.76
N PHE A 7 -9.21 27.04 -19.39
CA PHE A 7 -9.41 26.88 -20.84
C PHE A 7 -10.86 26.56 -21.21
N ASN A 8 -11.82 26.66 -20.29
CA ASN A 8 -13.23 26.25 -20.48
C ASN A 8 -13.37 24.76 -20.87
N LEU A 9 -12.47 23.91 -20.40
CA LEU A 9 -12.44 22.47 -20.65
C LEU A 9 -12.72 21.66 -19.37
N ASP A 10 -13.32 22.25 -18.34
CA ASP A 10 -13.79 21.54 -17.17
C ASP A 10 -14.99 20.64 -17.50
N TYR A 11 -15.29 19.70 -16.60
CA TYR A 11 -16.38 18.76 -16.80
C TYR A 11 -17.74 19.43 -17.06
N ASP A 12 -18.04 20.50 -16.33
CA ASP A 12 -19.32 21.21 -16.45
C ASP A 12 -19.52 21.86 -17.83
N LYS A 13 -18.43 22.27 -18.46
CA LYS A 13 -18.45 22.79 -19.83
C LYS A 13 -18.54 21.69 -20.87
N VAL A 14 -17.66 20.67 -20.77
CA VAL A 14 -17.57 19.63 -21.82
C VAL A 14 -18.78 18.71 -21.83
N LYS A 15 -19.43 18.46 -20.67
CA LYS A 15 -20.67 17.66 -20.61
C LYS A 15 -21.85 18.27 -21.42
N ASN A 16 -21.83 19.58 -21.66
CA ASN A 16 -22.85 20.24 -22.48
C ASN A 16 -22.74 19.86 -23.97
N PHE A 17 -21.53 19.53 -24.43
CA PHE A 17 -21.29 19.08 -25.80
C PHE A 17 -21.50 17.56 -25.95
N ASN A 18 -21.22 16.80 -24.90
CA ASN A 18 -21.43 15.36 -24.89
C ASN A 18 -21.91 14.88 -23.52
N LYS A 19 -23.19 14.59 -23.39
CA LYS A 19 -23.80 14.10 -22.16
C LYS A 19 -23.28 12.74 -21.68
N LYS A 20 -22.66 11.96 -22.59
CA LYS A 20 -22.08 10.64 -22.29
C LYS A 20 -20.60 10.71 -21.94
N ILE A 21 -20.00 11.90 -21.88
CA ILE A 21 -18.56 12.02 -21.62
C ILE A 21 -18.20 11.48 -20.26
N VAL A 22 -17.16 10.66 -20.23
CA VAL A 22 -16.46 10.27 -19.00
C VAL A 22 -15.23 11.17 -18.88
N TYR A 23 -15.18 11.93 -17.84
CA TYR A 23 -14.13 12.91 -17.57
C TYR A 23 -13.34 12.45 -16.34
N VAL A 24 -12.05 12.14 -16.51
CA VAL A 24 -11.19 11.64 -15.43
C VAL A 24 -10.17 12.72 -15.08
N SER A 25 -10.16 13.11 -13.81
CA SER A 25 -9.15 14.02 -13.26
C SER A 25 -8.23 13.24 -12.31
N ILE A 26 -6.93 13.37 -12.49
CA ILE A 26 -5.93 12.83 -11.56
C ILE A 26 -5.19 14.02 -10.95
N SER A 27 -5.11 14.06 -9.63
CA SER A 27 -4.39 15.12 -8.92
C SER A 27 -3.86 14.63 -7.57
N GLY A 28 -2.96 15.38 -6.95
CA GLY A 28 -2.35 14.98 -5.68
C GLY A 28 -3.35 14.73 -4.56
N TYR A 29 -4.32 15.65 -4.40
CA TYR A 29 -5.24 15.65 -3.25
C TYR A 29 -6.72 15.77 -3.65
N GLY A 30 -7.05 15.51 -4.91
CA GLY A 30 -8.41 15.63 -5.44
C GLY A 30 -8.74 17.02 -5.97
N GLN A 31 -9.89 17.13 -6.62
CA GLN A 31 -10.39 18.40 -7.21
C GLN A 31 -11.00 19.31 -6.16
N ASN A 32 -11.35 18.76 -5.00
CA ASN A 32 -12.05 19.44 -3.91
C ASN A 32 -11.24 19.35 -2.61
N GLY A 33 -11.69 20.07 -1.58
CA GLY A 33 -11.09 20.05 -0.26
C GLY A 33 -9.95 21.05 -0.05
N PRO A 34 -9.42 21.13 1.19
CA PRO A 34 -8.47 22.17 1.60
C PRO A 34 -7.09 22.05 0.92
N LEU A 35 -6.70 20.86 0.50
CA LEU A 35 -5.39 20.59 -0.11
C LEU A 35 -5.43 20.59 -1.65
N ARG A 36 -6.56 20.89 -2.28
CA ARG A 36 -6.72 20.80 -3.75
C ARG A 36 -5.67 21.60 -4.55
N GLY A 37 -5.18 22.69 -4.00
CA GLY A 37 -4.18 23.55 -4.65
C GLY A 37 -2.73 23.21 -4.32
N LYS A 38 -2.50 22.21 -3.47
CA LYS A 38 -1.15 21.81 -3.07
C LYS A 38 -0.48 20.99 -4.18
N ALA A 39 0.77 21.35 -4.50
CA ALA A 39 1.58 20.54 -5.40
C ALA A 39 1.89 19.18 -4.78
N ALA A 40 1.89 18.13 -5.61
CA ALA A 40 2.17 16.77 -5.19
C ALA A 40 3.00 16.02 -6.23
N PHE A 41 3.95 15.27 -5.72
CA PHE A 41 4.71 14.25 -6.45
C PHE A 41 4.70 12.98 -5.63
N ALA A 42 4.93 11.83 -6.25
CA ALA A 42 4.88 10.54 -5.56
C ALA A 42 5.64 10.50 -4.23
N PRO A 43 6.90 10.96 -4.11
CA PRO A 43 7.61 10.94 -2.82
C PRO A 43 6.93 11.77 -1.73
N THR A 44 6.39 12.94 -2.10
CA THR A 44 5.67 13.81 -1.15
C THR A 44 4.41 13.12 -0.64
N VAL A 45 3.65 12.51 -1.54
CA VAL A 45 2.43 11.78 -1.20
C VAL A 45 2.75 10.56 -0.35
N HIS A 46 3.81 9.80 -0.67
CA HIS A 46 4.25 8.67 0.15
C HIS A 46 4.58 9.08 1.59
N ALA A 47 5.25 10.21 1.76
CA ALA A 47 5.57 10.72 3.10
C ALA A 47 4.30 11.14 3.86
N GLU A 48 3.42 11.92 3.22
CA GLU A 48 2.21 12.47 3.87
C GLU A 48 1.14 11.42 4.17
N CYS A 49 1.05 10.37 3.35
CA CYS A 49 0.12 9.26 3.57
C CYS A 49 0.69 8.16 4.48
N GLY A 50 1.86 8.39 5.10
CA GLY A 50 2.47 7.46 6.03
C GLY A 50 3.10 6.22 5.39
N THR A 51 3.10 6.08 4.07
CA THR A 51 3.67 4.92 3.37
C THR A 51 5.18 4.83 3.60
N ALA A 52 5.89 5.95 3.50
CA ALA A 52 7.32 6.01 3.75
C ALA A 52 7.64 5.68 5.23
N PHE A 53 6.87 6.24 6.16
CA PHE A 53 7.04 5.94 7.59
C PHE A 53 6.79 4.48 7.91
N ALA A 54 5.71 3.90 7.40
CA ALA A 54 5.37 2.49 7.59
C ALA A 54 6.46 1.56 7.05
N LYS A 55 7.05 1.90 5.88
CA LYS A 55 8.19 1.18 5.31
C LYS A 55 9.41 1.23 6.24
N PHE A 56 9.85 2.42 6.62
CA PHE A 56 11.02 2.59 7.46
C PHE A 56 10.89 1.89 8.81
N LYS A 57 9.72 2.02 9.45
CA LYS A 57 9.43 1.32 10.71
C LYS A 57 9.46 -0.20 10.53
N HIS A 58 8.89 -0.72 9.46
CA HIS A 58 8.86 -2.16 9.19
C HIS A 58 10.24 -2.73 8.86
N GLU A 59 11.03 -2.02 8.08
CA GLU A 59 12.38 -2.42 7.68
C GLU A 59 13.44 -2.08 8.74
N ASN A 60 13.01 -1.45 9.85
CA ASN A 60 13.88 -1.01 10.94
C ASN A 60 15.02 -0.07 10.48
N ILE A 61 14.71 0.75 9.46
CA ILE A 61 15.65 1.74 8.92
C ILE A 61 15.69 2.94 9.86
N LYS A 62 16.89 3.35 10.24
CA LYS A 62 17.07 4.58 11.03
C LYS A 62 16.90 5.79 10.14
N LEU A 63 16.10 6.77 10.60
CA LEU A 63 15.88 8.03 9.87
C LEU A 63 17.15 8.88 9.67
N THR A 64 18.24 8.51 10.31
CA THR A 64 19.57 9.14 10.13
C THR A 64 20.41 8.48 9.06
N ASP A 65 19.96 7.36 8.49
CA ASP A 65 20.67 6.62 7.45
C ASP A 65 20.14 7.06 6.07
N HIS A 66 20.70 8.13 5.55
CA HIS A 66 20.32 8.73 4.26
C HIS A 66 20.50 7.78 3.07
N GLU A 67 21.44 6.85 3.13
CA GLU A 67 21.70 5.89 2.04
C GLU A 67 20.57 4.85 1.95
N SER A 68 20.00 4.47 3.10
CA SER A 68 18.89 3.52 3.17
C SER A 68 17.52 4.18 2.97
N MET A 69 17.44 5.50 2.97
CA MET A 69 16.19 6.27 2.84
C MET A 69 15.83 6.55 1.37
N GLN A 70 16.03 5.59 0.49
CA GLN A 70 15.64 5.76 -0.90
C GLN A 70 14.11 5.78 -1.03
N SER A 71 13.62 6.75 -1.80
CA SER A 71 12.22 6.82 -2.16
C SER A 71 11.83 5.57 -2.97
N ASP A 72 10.70 4.98 -2.64
CA ASP A 72 10.06 4.05 -3.56
C ASP A 72 9.75 4.77 -4.87
N PHE A 73 9.83 4.04 -5.98
CA PHE A 73 9.47 4.57 -7.28
C PHE A 73 8.06 5.18 -7.25
N SER A 74 7.62 5.73 -8.36
CA SER A 74 6.36 6.48 -8.53
C SER A 74 5.09 5.65 -8.25
N HIS A 75 5.03 4.94 -7.14
CA HIS A 75 3.88 4.06 -6.80
C HIS A 75 2.58 4.85 -6.72
N ALA A 76 2.61 6.07 -6.15
CA ALA A 76 1.42 6.91 -6.11
C ALA A 76 0.90 7.23 -7.51
N ASP A 77 1.80 7.51 -8.47
CA ASP A 77 1.41 7.79 -9.85
C ASP A 77 0.88 6.53 -10.55
N VAL A 78 1.59 5.42 -10.41
CA VAL A 78 1.22 4.14 -11.06
C VAL A 78 -0.11 3.62 -10.53
N TYR A 79 -0.31 3.57 -9.21
CA TYR A 79 -1.56 3.07 -8.64
C TYR A 79 -2.74 3.98 -8.94
N SER A 80 -2.55 5.31 -8.91
CA SER A 80 -3.59 6.24 -9.32
C SER A 80 -3.92 6.14 -10.81
N GLY A 81 -2.93 5.87 -11.65
CA GLY A 81 -3.16 5.60 -13.07
C GLY A 81 -3.98 4.32 -13.29
N LEU A 82 -3.70 3.25 -12.56
CA LEU A 82 -4.48 2.01 -12.61
C LEU A 82 -5.91 2.22 -12.10
N GLU A 83 -6.08 2.92 -10.98
CA GLU A 83 -7.39 3.27 -10.44
C GLU A 83 -8.20 4.12 -11.42
N ALA A 84 -7.55 5.10 -12.05
CA ALA A 84 -8.17 5.93 -13.09
C ALA A 84 -8.62 5.08 -14.29
N ALA A 85 -7.82 4.13 -14.74
CA ALA A 85 -8.18 3.25 -15.85
C ALA A 85 -9.39 2.36 -15.52
N ILE A 86 -9.39 1.74 -14.33
CA ILE A 86 -10.51 0.91 -13.85
C ILE A 86 -11.79 1.75 -13.73
N SER A 87 -11.71 2.90 -13.09
CA SER A 87 -12.84 3.79 -12.87
C SER A 87 -13.38 4.36 -14.20
N CYS A 88 -12.48 4.68 -15.13
CA CYS A 88 -12.85 5.10 -16.48
C CYS A 88 -13.65 4.02 -17.21
N LEU A 89 -13.19 2.77 -17.20
CA LEU A 89 -13.90 1.65 -17.83
C LEU A 89 -15.27 1.39 -17.20
N ALA A 90 -15.35 1.46 -15.87
CA ALA A 90 -16.62 1.34 -15.16
C ALA A 90 -17.60 2.47 -15.53
N ALA A 91 -17.10 3.71 -15.57
CA ALA A 91 -17.89 4.88 -15.95
C ALA A 91 -18.36 4.81 -17.42
N LEU A 92 -17.50 4.34 -18.33
CA LEU A 92 -17.86 4.14 -19.74
C LEU A 92 -18.96 3.08 -19.91
N ASN A 93 -18.85 1.96 -19.20
CA ASN A 93 -19.89 0.92 -19.21
C ASN A 93 -21.23 1.47 -18.69
N ASN A 94 -21.19 2.29 -17.64
CA ASN A 94 -22.38 2.96 -17.14
C ASN A 94 -22.95 3.97 -18.16
N ALA A 95 -22.09 4.80 -18.77
CA ALA A 95 -22.50 5.80 -19.75
C ALA A 95 -23.11 5.17 -21.02
N GLN A 96 -22.62 3.99 -21.43
CA GLN A 96 -23.21 3.24 -22.55
C GLN A 96 -24.64 2.77 -22.24
N LYS A 97 -24.90 2.33 -21.01
CA LYS A 97 -26.20 1.82 -20.58
C LYS A 97 -27.19 2.92 -20.23
N SER A 98 -26.75 3.94 -19.51
CA SER A 98 -27.60 5.02 -18.98
C SER A 98 -27.76 6.20 -19.94
N GLY A 99 -26.85 6.36 -20.90
CA GLY A 99 -26.74 7.56 -21.72
C GLY A 99 -26.14 8.77 -21.01
N ILE A 100 -25.67 8.61 -19.77
CA ILE A 100 -25.17 9.69 -18.92
C ILE A 100 -23.72 9.40 -18.53
N GLY A 101 -22.82 10.34 -18.85
CA GLY A 101 -21.43 10.32 -18.43
C GLY A 101 -21.24 10.84 -17.02
N GLN A 102 -20.00 10.81 -16.52
CA GLN A 102 -19.68 11.29 -15.18
C GLN A 102 -18.26 11.81 -15.07
N HIS A 103 -18.02 12.60 -14.03
CA HIS A 103 -16.69 13.01 -13.62
C HIS A 103 -16.14 12.02 -12.59
N VAL A 104 -14.96 11.53 -12.84
CA VAL A 104 -14.19 10.67 -11.93
C VAL A 104 -13.02 11.49 -11.40
N ASP A 105 -12.92 11.62 -10.09
CA ASP A 105 -11.85 12.36 -9.41
C ASP A 105 -10.94 11.39 -8.67
N ILE A 106 -9.70 11.24 -9.14
CA ILE A 106 -8.69 10.37 -8.57
C ILE A 106 -7.65 11.21 -7.82
N SER A 107 -7.43 10.87 -6.57
CA SER A 107 -6.45 11.52 -5.71
C SER A 107 -5.29 10.58 -5.40
N LEU A 108 -4.05 10.97 -5.71
CA LEU A 108 -2.86 10.21 -5.36
C LEU A 108 -2.83 9.88 -3.87
N ALA A 109 -3.18 10.84 -3.02
CA ALA A 109 -3.21 10.65 -1.58
C ALA A 109 -4.27 9.62 -1.15
N ALA A 110 -5.50 9.69 -1.69
CA ALA A 110 -6.54 8.73 -1.38
C ALA A 110 -6.15 7.31 -1.82
N THR A 111 -5.62 7.18 -3.05
CA THR A 111 -5.11 5.89 -3.56
C THR A 111 -4.02 5.32 -2.65
N MET A 112 -3.04 6.15 -2.25
CA MET A 112 -1.96 5.68 -1.38
C MET A 112 -2.43 5.31 0.02
N VAL A 113 -3.43 6.00 0.57
CA VAL A 113 -4.08 5.58 1.82
C VAL A 113 -4.77 4.23 1.63
N ALA A 114 -5.52 4.06 0.55
CA ALA A 114 -6.27 2.82 0.29
C ALA A 114 -5.37 1.58 0.16
N VAL A 115 -4.17 1.71 -0.42
CA VAL A 115 -3.24 0.58 -0.60
C VAL A 115 -2.23 0.43 0.54
N ASN A 116 -2.27 1.28 1.57
CA ASN A 116 -1.33 1.24 2.69
C ASN A 116 -1.80 0.27 3.79
N GLU A 117 -1.69 -1.03 3.54
CA GLU A 117 -2.10 -2.09 4.48
C GLU A 117 -1.50 -1.93 5.88
N ARG A 118 -0.25 -1.45 5.96
CA ARG A 118 0.46 -1.29 7.24
C ARG A 118 -0.11 -0.15 8.08
N ALA A 119 -0.45 0.97 7.45
CA ALA A 119 -1.11 2.06 8.16
C ALA A 119 -2.50 1.65 8.62
N HIS A 120 -3.25 0.91 7.82
CA HIS A 120 -4.54 0.36 8.21
C HIS A 120 -4.42 -0.57 9.40
N ALA A 121 -3.43 -1.47 9.40
CA ALA A 121 -3.17 -2.37 10.52
C ALA A 121 -2.82 -1.62 11.81
N GLU A 122 -1.98 -0.58 11.73
CA GLU A 122 -1.64 0.24 12.90
C GLU A 122 -2.84 1.03 13.43
N LEU A 123 -3.60 1.67 12.54
CA LEU A 123 -4.77 2.47 12.93
C LEU A 123 -5.91 1.62 13.54
N SER A 124 -6.04 0.37 13.10
CA SER A 124 -7.03 -0.56 13.65
C SER A 124 -6.60 -1.23 14.95
N GLY A 125 -5.40 -0.95 15.46
CA GLY A 125 -4.84 -1.62 16.65
C GLY A 125 -4.51 -3.10 16.43
N SER A 126 -4.58 -3.59 15.19
CA SER A 126 -4.33 -5.00 14.88
C SER A 126 -2.88 -5.43 15.07
N THR A 127 -1.98 -4.49 15.28
CA THR A 127 -0.56 -4.75 15.56
C THR A 127 -0.28 -5.05 17.03
N ASP A 128 -1.18 -4.68 17.94
CA ASP A 128 -1.01 -4.80 19.39
C ASP A 128 -1.61 -6.09 19.98
N HIS A 129 -2.27 -6.89 19.15
CA HIS A 129 -2.83 -8.16 19.62
C HIS A 129 -1.73 -9.17 19.95
N ASP A 130 -1.77 -9.68 21.18
CA ASP A 130 -0.90 -10.78 21.66
C ASP A 130 -1.20 -12.11 20.96
N ASP A 131 -2.30 -12.17 20.24
CA ASP A 131 -2.80 -13.31 19.51
C ASP A 131 -2.05 -13.52 18.18
N GLU A 132 -2.38 -14.59 17.49
CA GLU A 132 -1.78 -14.92 16.19
C GLU A 132 -1.82 -13.70 15.26
N PRO A 133 -0.69 -13.32 14.65
CA PRO A 133 -0.66 -12.21 13.72
C PRO A 133 -1.58 -12.49 12.54
N PHE A 134 -2.18 -11.44 11.99
CA PHE A 134 -3.06 -11.56 10.83
C PHE A 134 -2.39 -12.39 9.73
N ALA A 135 -3.11 -13.34 9.15
CA ALA A 135 -2.58 -14.37 8.25
C ALA A 135 -1.84 -13.82 7.01
N LEU A 136 -2.08 -12.55 6.68
CA LEU A 136 -1.43 -11.87 5.55
C LEU A 136 -0.16 -11.10 5.94
N SER A 137 0.30 -11.15 7.20
CA SER A 137 1.53 -10.48 7.57
C SER A 137 2.71 -11.14 6.85
N ALA A 138 3.29 -10.43 5.90
CA ALA A 138 4.54 -10.84 5.27
C ALA A 138 5.65 -10.97 6.33
N PRO A 139 6.62 -11.86 6.13
CA PRO A 139 7.80 -11.91 6.98
C PRO A 139 8.48 -10.54 7.03
N ILE A 140 9.00 -10.16 8.21
CA ILE A 140 9.75 -8.91 8.39
C ILE A 140 10.96 -8.87 7.44
N SER A 141 11.58 -10.02 7.22
CA SER A 141 12.66 -10.20 6.23
C SER A 141 12.38 -11.48 5.44
N PRO A 142 11.74 -11.37 4.25
CA PRO A 142 11.41 -12.53 3.45
C PRO A 142 12.61 -13.14 2.73
N TYR A 143 13.74 -12.42 2.68
CA TYR A 143 14.94 -12.83 1.96
C TYR A 143 15.94 -13.46 2.92
N LEU A 144 16.25 -14.72 2.68
CA LEU A 144 17.24 -15.46 3.46
C LEU A 144 18.41 -15.86 2.56
N ARG A 145 19.63 -15.63 3.02
CA ARG A 145 20.84 -16.12 2.36
C ARG A 145 21.21 -17.48 2.95
N LEU A 146 21.27 -18.47 2.09
CA LEU A 146 21.77 -19.81 2.46
C LEU A 146 23.29 -19.83 2.62
N ASN A 147 23.82 -20.82 3.32
CA ASN A 147 25.27 -21.02 3.46
C ASN A 147 25.97 -21.25 2.11
N SER A 148 25.24 -21.74 1.12
CA SER A 148 25.70 -21.89 -0.27
C SER A 148 25.84 -20.56 -1.03
N GLY A 149 25.36 -19.44 -0.44
CA GLY A 149 25.36 -18.11 -1.05
C GLY A 149 24.07 -17.77 -1.80
N GLU A 150 23.20 -18.72 -2.04
CA GLU A 150 21.91 -18.52 -2.71
C GLU A 150 20.94 -17.70 -1.83
N ILE A 151 20.06 -16.95 -2.49
CA ILE A 151 18.99 -16.21 -1.82
C ILE A 151 17.68 -16.94 -2.03
N VAL A 152 16.99 -17.26 -0.95
CA VAL A 152 15.64 -17.82 -0.98
C VAL A 152 14.65 -16.83 -0.39
N VAL A 153 13.41 -16.86 -0.90
CA VAL A 153 12.32 -16.03 -0.42
C VAL A 153 11.33 -16.90 0.33
N ILE A 154 10.97 -16.49 1.54
CA ILE A 154 9.91 -17.12 2.32
C ILE A 154 8.61 -16.32 2.19
N ALA A 155 7.55 -16.97 1.73
CA ALA A 155 6.25 -16.31 1.50
C ALA A 155 5.37 -16.23 2.76
N ALA A 156 5.71 -16.98 3.81
CA ALA A 156 4.90 -17.05 5.02
C ALA A 156 5.76 -16.83 6.26
N SER A 157 5.25 -16.02 7.20
CA SER A 157 5.98 -15.65 8.41
C SER A 157 6.09 -16.84 9.38
N PRO A 158 7.29 -17.19 9.86
CA PRO A 158 7.46 -18.21 10.91
C PRO A 158 6.90 -17.75 12.27
N ILE A 159 6.43 -16.52 12.40
CA ILE A 159 5.71 -16.05 13.59
C ILE A 159 4.38 -16.80 13.72
N LEU A 160 3.71 -17.11 12.60
CA LEU A 160 2.48 -17.91 12.57
C LEU A 160 2.73 -19.33 13.06
N SER A 161 1.90 -19.84 13.96
CA SER A 161 2.12 -21.14 14.61
C SER A 161 2.20 -22.29 13.59
N PHE A 162 1.26 -22.38 12.66
CA PHE A 162 1.25 -23.44 11.66
C PHE A 162 2.44 -23.39 10.70
N VAL A 163 2.94 -22.17 10.40
CA VAL A 163 4.13 -21.96 9.57
C VAL A 163 5.38 -22.35 10.35
N PHE A 164 5.48 -21.93 11.61
CA PHE A 164 6.60 -22.24 12.49
C PHE A 164 6.84 -23.76 12.61
N PHE A 165 5.78 -24.52 12.86
CA PHE A 165 5.89 -25.98 12.95
C PHE A 165 6.38 -26.61 11.64
N ARG A 166 5.94 -26.10 10.50
CA ARG A 166 6.38 -26.58 9.18
C ARG A 166 7.86 -26.26 8.96
N TYR A 167 8.30 -25.05 9.27
CA TYR A 167 9.71 -24.68 9.16
C TYR A 167 10.60 -25.47 10.11
N ALA A 168 10.22 -25.64 11.37
CA ALA A 168 10.97 -26.44 12.33
C ALA A 168 11.17 -27.88 11.85
N ARG A 169 10.13 -28.49 11.27
CA ARG A 169 10.22 -29.83 10.66
C ARG A 169 11.13 -29.85 9.43
N MET A 170 10.95 -28.89 8.52
CA MET A 170 11.76 -28.79 7.29
C MET A 170 13.24 -28.61 7.60
N MET A 171 13.56 -27.79 8.58
CA MET A 171 14.92 -27.55 9.06
C MET A 171 15.47 -28.66 9.95
N ARG A 172 14.67 -29.70 10.27
CA ARG A 172 15.00 -30.77 11.24
C ARG A 172 15.33 -30.23 12.64
N ARG A 173 14.72 -29.11 13.01
CA ARG A 173 14.89 -28.43 14.28
C ARG A 173 13.63 -28.57 15.16
N LEU A 174 13.26 -29.84 15.44
CA LEU A 174 12.09 -30.14 16.27
C LEU A 174 12.24 -29.62 17.71
N ASP A 175 13.48 -29.45 18.16
CA ASP A 175 13.83 -28.81 19.44
C ASP A 175 13.26 -27.40 19.61
N LEU A 176 12.99 -26.69 18.49
CA LEU A 176 12.41 -25.36 18.52
C LEU A 176 10.92 -25.37 18.87
N ILE A 177 10.22 -26.47 18.60
CA ILE A 177 8.77 -26.59 18.81
C ILE A 177 8.43 -26.50 20.29
N ASP A 178 9.19 -27.23 21.12
CA ASP A 178 8.96 -27.29 22.56
C ASP A 178 9.76 -26.23 23.34
N ASN A 179 10.52 -25.40 22.64
CA ASN A 179 11.34 -24.37 23.27
C ASN A 179 10.47 -23.24 23.81
N PRO A 180 10.52 -22.92 25.11
CA PRO A 180 9.73 -21.85 25.72
C PRO A 180 9.86 -20.49 25.03
N LYS A 181 11.02 -20.18 24.41
CA LYS A 181 11.26 -18.93 23.67
C LYS A 181 10.39 -18.78 22.43
N TYR A 182 9.85 -19.87 21.87
CA TYR A 182 9.11 -19.86 20.61
C TYR A 182 7.67 -20.40 20.74
N LYS A 183 7.22 -20.66 21.98
CA LYS A 183 5.93 -21.29 22.26
C LYS A 183 4.71 -20.49 21.73
N THR A 184 4.75 -19.17 21.77
CA THR A 184 3.67 -18.30 21.30
C THR A 184 4.15 -17.39 20.18
N ALA A 185 3.23 -16.86 19.37
CA ALA A 185 3.52 -15.88 18.33
C ALA A 185 4.26 -14.65 18.87
N LYS A 186 3.85 -14.16 20.05
CA LYS A 186 4.51 -13.05 20.77
C LYS A 186 5.96 -13.38 21.11
N LEU A 187 6.22 -14.56 21.63
CA LEU A 187 7.58 -14.99 21.96
C LEU A 187 8.43 -15.21 20.71
N ARG A 188 7.87 -15.76 19.65
CA ARG A 188 8.55 -15.88 18.36
C ARG A 188 8.90 -14.52 17.79
N ARG A 189 7.97 -13.55 17.83
CA ARG A 189 8.22 -12.18 17.39
C ARG A 189 9.37 -11.52 18.20
N LYS A 190 9.36 -11.70 19.51
CA LYS A 190 10.41 -11.17 20.40
C LYS A 190 11.79 -11.76 20.12
N ASN A 191 11.86 -13.02 19.74
CA ASN A 191 13.09 -13.79 19.53
C ASN A 191 13.39 -14.05 18.06
N TYR A 192 12.87 -13.25 17.16
CA TYR A 192 12.96 -13.43 15.71
C TYR A 192 14.35 -13.17 15.13
N LYS A 193 15.27 -12.60 15.89
CA LYS A 193 16.65 -12.29 15.44
C LYS A 193 17.51 -13.52 15.37
#